data_ee49aa7235064aa48f810fd831e6984b
#
_entry.id   ee49aa7235064aa48f810fd831e6984b
#
_cell.length_a   1.000
_cell.length_b   1.000
_cell.length_c   1.000
_cell.angle_alpha   90.00
_cell.angle_beta   90.00
_cell.angle_gamma   90.00
#
_symmetry.space_group_name_H-M   'P 1'
#
loop_
_entity.id
_entity.type
_entity.pdbx_description
1 polymer ?
#
loop_
_entity_poly.entity_id
_entity_poly.type
_entity_poly.pdbx_seq_one_letter_code
_entity_poly.pdbx_strand_id
1 'polypeptide(L)'
;MRFLTAILGVFLMTATAQAATYKDPENTLLLQLKDGTVTIQLRPDKAPKTVARIKELARKGFYDGIVFHRVIEGFMAQTGDPTGTGTSGSGKNLKAEFNDLKHIRGTVSMARAANINSADSQFFICFKPAPFLDGQYTAFGQVISGMEFVDTITRGEPPANPDKIVSMKVASDVKEPAVAE
;
A
#
# COMPACT_ATOMS: atom_id res chain seq x y z
N MET A 1 -67.22 -5.71 4.69
CA MET A 1 -65.92 -5.09 5.05
C MET A 1 -64.81 -6.11 4.79
N ARG A 2 -64.04 -5.90 3.74
CA ARG A 2 -62.90 -6.82 3.39
C ARG A 2 -61.62 -6.08 3.80
N PHE A 3 -60.87 -6.62 4.78
CA PHE A 3 -59.58 -6.13 5.17
C PHE A 3 -58.51 -6.65 4.20
N LEU A 4 -57.86 -5.76 3.46
CA LEU A 4 -56.74 -6.10 2.61
C LEU A 4 -55.48 -5.97 3.45
N THR A 5 -54.83 -7.10 3.77
CA THR A 5 -53.54 -7.14 4.49
C THR A 5 -52.44 -6.95 3.45
N ALA A 6 -51.79 -5.84 3.43
CA ALA A 6 -50.60 -5.58 2.59
C ALA A 6 -49.38 -6.21 3.27
N ILE A 7 -48.82 -7.25 2.65
CA ILE A 7 -47.52 -7.83 3.05
C ILE A 7 -46.41 -6.98 2.44
N LEU A 8 -45.71 -6.24 3.28
CA LEU A 8 -44.53 -5.47 2.91
C LEU A 8 -43.32 -6.42 2.86
N GLY A 9 -42.95 -6.85 1.65
CA GLY A 9 -41.78 -7.69 1.43
C GLY A 9 -40.49 -6.83 1.59
N VAL A 10 -39.76 -7.10 2.66
CA VAL A 10 -38.39 -6.54 2.83
C VAL A 10 -37.45 -7.33 1.93
N PHE A 11 -37.05 -6.73 0.82
CA PHE A 11 -35.99 -7.27 -0.05
C PHE A 11 -34.63 -7.01 0.62
N LEU A 12 -34.08 -8.01 1.29
CA LEU A 12 -32.70 -7.98 1.79
C LEU A 12 -31.76 -8.13 0.57
N MET A 13 -31.23 -7.02 0.08
CA MET A 13 -30.13 -7.06 -0.89
C MET A 13 -28.86 -7.54 -0.15
N THR A 14 -28.55 -8.82 -0.24
CA THR A 14 -27.23 -9.34 0.12
C THR A 14 -26.25 -8.93 -0.97
N ALA A 15 -25.43 -7.91 -0.68
CA ALA A 15 -24.27 -7.59 -1.50
C ALA A 15 -23.27 -8.76 -1.37
N THR A 16 -23.22 -9.61 -2.36
CA THR A 16 -22.14 -10.59 -2.50
C THR A 16 -20.86 -9.83 -2.81
N ALA A 17 -19.98 -9.70 -1.81
CA ALA A 17 -18.63 -9.23 -2.03
C ALA A 17 -17.93 -10.24 -2.94
N GLN A 18 -17.74 -9.87 -4.21
CA GLN A 18 -17.01 -10.68 -5.16
C GLN A 18 -15.56 -10.70 -4.74
N ALA A 19 -15.01 -11.88 -4.43
CA ALA A 19 -13.59 -12.03 -4.11
C ALA A 19 -12.75 -11.56 -5.29
N ALA A 20 -11.84 -10.60 -5.04
CA ALA A 20 -10.95 -10.10 -6.07
C ALA A 20 -9.90 -11.18 -6.40
N THR A 21 -9.96 -11.73 -7.61
CA THR A 21 -8.93 -12.67 -8.10
C THR A 21 -7.71 -11.90 -8.60
N TYR A 22 -6.58 -12.06 -7.93
CA TYR A 22 -5.30 -11.47 -8.33
C TYR A 22 -4.54 -12.42 -9.24
N LYS A 23 -3.99 -11.91 -10.36
CA LYS A 23 -3.20 -12.72 -11.30
C LYS A 23 -1.95 -13.36 -10.66
N ASP A 24 -1.32 -12.65 -9.73
CA ASP A 24 -0.15 -13.09 -8.97
C ASP A 24 -0.32 -12.67 -7.49
N PRO A 25 -1.11 -13.42 -6.70
CA PRO A 25 -1.41 -13.03 -5.33
C PRO A 25 -0.20 -13.04 -4.40
N GLU A 26 0.82 -13.85 -4.68
CA GLU A 26 2.07 -13.87 -3.90
C GLU A 26 2.87 -12.58 -4.09
N ASN A 27 2.78 -11.93 -5.23
CA ASN A 27 3.45 -10.66 -5.50
C ASN A 27 2.46 -9.49 -5.61
N THR A 28 1.35 -9.58 -4.90
CA THR A 28 0.37 -8.50 -4.75
C THR A 28 0.25 -8.10 -3.29
N LEU A 29 0.42 -6.81 -2.98
CA LEU A 29 0.14 -6.26 -1.65
C LEU A 29 -1.22 -5.57 -1.63
N LEU A 30 -1.92 -5.77 -0.53
CA LEU A 30 -3.16 -5.09 -0.17
C LEU A 30 -2.85 -4.10 0.95
N LEU A 31 -2.75 -2.84 0.61
CA LEU A 31 -2.54 -1.73 1.54
C LEU A 31 -3.91 -1.14 1.89
N GLN A 32 -4.42 -1.47 3.07
CA GLN A 32 -5.68 -0.94 3.56
C GLN A 32 -5.47 0.45 4.16
N LEU A 33 -6.14 1.44 3.60
CA LEU A 33 -6.27 2.78 4.14
C LEU A 33 -7.69 2.98 4.72
N LYS A 34 -7.93 4.12 5.37
CA LYS A 34 -9.25 4.44 5.96
C LYS A 34 -10.39 4.42 4.93
N ASP A 35 -10.11 4.88 3.71
CA ASP A 35 -11.11 5.07 2.66
C ASP A 35 -11.22 3.87 1.69
N GLY A 36 -10.27 2.94 1.72
CA GLY A 36 -10.30 1.75 0.87
C GLY A 36 -8.97 1.02 0.73
N THR A 37 -8.96 0.00 -0.10
CA THR A 37 -7.79 -0.85 -0.35
C THR A 37 -7.02 -0.39 -1.58
N VAL A 38 -5.74 -0.14 -1.41
CA VAL A 38 -4.79 0.10 -2.50
C VAL A 38 -4.13 -1.23 -2.85
N THR A 39 -4.23 -1.64 -4.10
CA THR A 39 -3.62 -2.87 -4.61
C THR A 39 -2.31 -2.54 -5.31
N ILE A 40 -1.22 -3.16 -4.85
CA ILE A 40 0.13 -2.90 -5.37
C ILE A 40 0.67 -4.20 -5.98
N GLN A 41 1.00 -4.17 -7.27
CA GLN A 41 1.75 -5.24 -7.92
C GLN A 41 3.24 -5.06 -7.61
N LEU A 42 3.84 -6.06 -6.97
CA LEU A 42 5.27 -6.09 -6.69
C LEU A 42 6.09 -6.58 -7.89
N ARG A 43 7.33 -6.16 -7.95
CA ARG A 43 8.27 -6.46 -9.04
C ARG A 43 9.52 -7.19 -8.52
N PRO A 44 9.40 -8.47 -8.12
CA PRO A 44 10.54 -9.27 -7.66
C PRO A 44 11.58 -9.51 -8.77
N ASP A 45 11.18 -9.39 -10.04
CA ASP A 45 12.08 -9.42 -11.21
C ASP A 45 13.02 -8.21 -11.27
N LYS A 46 12.68 -7.09 -10.61
CA LYS A 46 13.44 -5.83 -10.61
C LYS A 46 14.13 -5.53 -9.28
N ALA A 47 13.52 -5.93 -8.17
CA ALA A 47 14.03 -5.68 -6.82
C ALA A 47 13.76 -6.87 -5.89
N PRO A 48 14.39 -8.03 -6.12
CA PRO A 48 14.05 -9.28 -5.44
C PRO A 48 14.25 -9.22 -3.92
N LYS A 49 15.32 -8.60 -3.43
CA LYS A 49 15.62 -8.51 -1.98
C LYS A 49 14.68 -7.53 -1.28
N THR A 50 14.39 -6.41 -1.94
CA THR A 50 13.44 -5.41 -1.45
C THR A 50 12.04 -6.01 -1.34
N VAL A 51 11.56 -6.66 -2.41
CA VAL A 51 10.24 -7.30 -2.41
C VAL A 51 10.15 -8.37 -1.33
N ALA A 52 11.17 -9.23 -1.18
CA ALA A 52 11.20 -10.25 -0.13
C ALA A 52 11.10 -9.62 1.27
N ARG A 53 11.84 -8.51 1.52
CA ARG A 53 11.81 -7.82 2.81
C ARG A 53 10.46 -7.16 3.09
N ILE A 54 9.89 -6.48 2.10
CA ILE A 54 8.58 -5.84 2.24
C ILE A 54 7.50 -6.87 2.56
N LYS A 55 7.49 -8.03 1.87
CA LYS A 55 6.56 -9.14 2.17
C LYS A 55 6.79 -9.71 3.57
N GLU A 56 8.04 -9.91 3.98
CA GLU A 56 8.37 -10.36 5.34
C GLU A 56 7.78 -9.42 6.40
N LEU A 57 7.98 -8.12 6.24
CA LEU A 57 7.47 -7.09 7.17
C LEU A 57 5.94 -7.03 7.16
N ALA A 58 5.31 -7.10 5.99
CA ALA A 58 3.85 -7.15 5.87
C ALA A 58 3.26 -8.37 6.58
N ARG A 59 3.86 -9.56 6.42
CA ARG A 59 3.46 -10.80 7.09
C ARG A 59 3.58 -10.72 8.61
N LYS A 60 4.53 -9.93 9.11
CA LYS A 60 4.71 -9.68 10.55
C LYS A 60 3.74 -8.61 11.10
N GLY A 61 2.92 -7.98 10.26
CA GLY A 61 2.08 -6.86 10.65
C GLY A 61 2.86 -5.59 10.99
N PHE A 62 4.13 -5.49 10.56
CA PHE A 62 5.02 -4.38 10.89
C PHE A 62 4.44 -3.02 10.45
N TYR A 63 3.77 -2.98 9.32
CA TYR A 63 3.24 -1.74 8.75
C TYR A 63 1.90 -1.31 9.34
N ASP A 64 1.21 -2.20 10.07
CA ASP A 64 -0.12 -1.93 10.60
C ASP A 64 -0.06 -0.78 11.64
N GLY A 65 -0.83 0.27 11.45
CA GLY A 65 -0.85 1.46 12.30
C GLY A 65 0.22 2.52 12.03
N ILE A 66 1.18 2.27 11.13
CA ILE A 66 2.23 3.25 10.79
C ILE A 66 1.62 4.42 10.02
N VAL A 67 2.06 5.63 10.36
CA VAL A 67 1.58 6.87 9.76
C VAL A 67 2.30 7.22 8.45
N PHE A 68 1.63 7.98 7.60
CA PHE A 68 2.29 8.71 6.50
C PHE A 68 2.86 10.01 7.08
N HIS A 69 4.14 9.98 7.43
CA HIS A 69 4.81 11.08 8.12
C HIS A 69 5.32 12.19 7.20
N ARG A 70 5.37 11.95 5.88
CA ARG A 70 5.81 12.94 4.89
C ARG A 70 5.00 12.80 3.61
N VAL A 71 4.17 13.80 3.32
CA VAL A 71 3.25 13.77 2.18
C VAL A 71 3.29 15.11 1.46
N ILE A 72 3.91 15.11 0.28
CA ILE A 72 4.15 16.32 -0.51
C ILE A 72 3.21 16.34 -1.71
N GLU A 73 2.39 17.41 -1.79
CA GLU A 73 1.46 17.60 -2.91
C GLU A 73 2.19 17.56 -4.25
N GLY A 74 1.63 16.80 -5.19
CA GLY A 74 2.19 16.66 -6.53
C GLY A 74 3.47 15.85 -6.62
N PHE A 75 3.95 15.27 -5.50
CA PHE A 75 5.17 14.46 -5.48
C PHE A 75 4.88 13.04 -4.97
N MET A 76 4.80 12.81 -3.65
CA MET A 76 4.67 11.47 -3.09
C MET A 76 4.09 11.45 -1.68
N ALA A 77 3.60 10.28 -1.24
CA ALA A 77 3.27 9.96 0.15
C ALA A 77 4.25 8.93 0.70
N GLN A 78 4.99 9.28 1.77
CA GLN A 78 6.01 8.44 2.42
C GLN A 78 5.54 7.94 3.77
N THR A 79 5.84 6.66 4.04
CA THR A 79 5.46 5.92 5.24
C THR A 79 6.52 4.86 5.59
N GLY A 80 6.24 3.97 6.53
CA GLY A 80 7.08 2.80 6.84
C GLY A 80 8.10 3.02 7.95
N ASP A 81 8.01 4.16 8.67
CA ASP A 81 8.76 4.41 9.89
C ASP A 81 7.86 4.12 11.11
N PRO A 82 8.19 3.12 11.97
CA PRO A 82 7.37 2.79 13.13
C PRO A 82 7.28 3.90 14.18
N THR A 83 8.22 4.85 14.16
CA THR A 83 8.20 6.01 15.07
C THR A 83 7.42 7.21 14.51
N GLY A 84 7.14 7.22 13.20
CA GLY A 84 6.47 8.31 12.51
C GLY A 84 7.29 9.60 12.39
N THR A 85 8.60 9.55 12.66
CA THR A 85 9.50 10.72 12.63
C THR A 85 10.27 10.85 11.31
N GLY A 86 10.30 9.79 10.52
CA GLY A 86 11.10 9.71 9.29
C GLY A 86 12.55 9.27 9.52
N THR A 87 12.95 9.01 10.77
CA THR A 87 14.35 8.73 11.13
C THR A 87 14.63 7.27 11.50
N SER A 88 13.61 6.42 11.55
CA SER A 88 13.71 5.03 11.98
C SER A 88 13.23 4.04 10.91
N GLY A 89 13.37 2.76 11.18
CA GLY A 89 12.96 1.67 10.30
C GLY A 89 12.85 0.34 11.04
N SER A 90 12.92 -0.74 10.32
CA SER A 90 12.82 -2.10 10.85
C SER A 90 14.14 -2.65 11.45
N GLY A 91 15.23 -1.86 11.37
CA GLY A 91 16.55 -2.22 11.89
C GLY A 91 17.39 -3.06 10.94
N LYS A 92 17.03 -3.18 9.66
CA LYS A 92 17.79 -3.97 8.68
C LYS A 92 17.89 -3.25 7.34
N ASN A 93 19.07 -2.68 7.08
CA ASN A 93 19.35 -2.01 5.82
C ASN A 93 19.40 -2.99 4.64
N LEU A 94 18.96 -2.48 3.50
CA LEU A 94 18.97 -3.16 2.20
C LEU A 94 19.97 -2.51 1.27
N LYS A 95 20.70 -3.32 0.51
CA LYS A 95 21.49 -2.84 -0.61
C LYS A 95 20.56 -2.31 -1.70
N ALA A 96 20.97 -1.23 -2.36
CA ALA A 96 20.25 -0.67 -3.48
C ALA A 96 20.04 -1.71 -4.60
N GLU A 97 18.83 -1.74 -5.14
CA GLU A 97 18.45 -2.54 -6.31
C GLU A 97 17.92 -1.58 -7.38
N PHE A 98 18.76 -0.63 -7.80
CA PHE A 98 18.40 0.33 -8.86
C PHE A 98 18.09 -0.41 -10.15
N ASN A 99 17.03 0.02 -10.82
CA ASN A 99 16.50 -0.67 -11.98
C ASN A 99 15.88 0.33 -13.00
N ASP A 100 15.30 -0.18 -14.06
CA ASP A 100 14.77 0.58 -15.18
C ASP A 100 13.30 1.03 -15.02
N LEU A 101 12.65 0.67 -13.89
CA LEU A 101 11.31 1.13 -13.58
C LEU A 101 11.30 2.65 -13.45
N LYS A 102 10.31 3.28 -14.08
CA LYS A 102 10.15 4.73 -14.03
C LYS A 102 9.32 5.13 -12.82
N HIS A 103 9.70 6.23 -12.18
CA HIS A 103 8.89 6.84 -11.14
C HIS A 103 7.76 7.64 -11.79
N ILE A 104 6.70 6.94 -12.14
CA ILE A 104 5.45 7.51 -12.65
C ILE A 104 4.38 7.51 -11.55
N ARG A 105 3.19 8.05 -11.82
CA ARG A 105 2.07 7.97 -10.88
C ARG A 105 1.81 6.53 -10.44
N GLY A 106 1.73 6.30 -9.14
CA GLY A 106 1.50 5.00 -8.51
C GLY A 106 2.74 4.12 -8.36
N THR A 107 3.93 4.55 -8.83
CA THR A 107 5.16 3.80 -8.54
C THR A 107 5.43 3.79 -7.05
N VAL A 108 5.77 2.61 -6.52
CA VAL A 108 6.14 2.37 -5.13
C VAL A 108 7.65 2.14 -5.07
N SER A 109 8.36 2.96 -4.28
CA SER A 109 9.83 2.98 -4.25
C SER A 109 10.34 3.15 -2.82
N MET A 110 11.54 2.63 -2.55
CA MET A 110 12.16 2.72 -1.23
C MET A 110 12.68 4.12 -0.92
N ALA A 111 12.32 4.63 0.25
CA ALA A 111 12.99 5.78 0.82
C ALA A 111 14.36 5.36 1.39
N ARG A 112 15.31 6.30 1.42
CA ARG A 112 16.65 6.10 1.97
C ARG A 112 17.28 7.42 2.43
N ALA A 113 18.30 7.32 3.27
CA ALA A 113 19.18 8.44 3.60
C ALA A 113 20.21 8.70 2.48
N ALA A 114 21.23 9.49 2.75
CA ALA A 114 22.29 9.80 1.79
C ALA A 114 23.05 8.56 1.28
N ASN A 115 23.29 7.59 2.16
CA ASN A 115 23.90 6.33 1.75
C ASN A 115 22.91 5.52 0.89
N ILE A 116 23.35 5.13 -0.30
CA ILE A 116 22.52 4.37 -1.25
C ILE A 116 22.05 3.01 -0.71
N ASN A 117 22.75 2.44 0.26
CA ASN A 117 22.45 1.17 0.91
C ASN A 117 21.79 1.34 2.28
N SER A 118 21.09 2.45 2.53
CA SER A 118 20.40 2.75 3.78
C SER A 118 18.88 2.57 3.73
N ALA A 119 18.33 2.07 2.63
CA ALA A 119 16.92 1.70 2.59
C ALA A 119 16.65 0.61 3.64
N ASP A 120 15.47 0.64 4.29
CA ASP A 120 15.08 -0.35 5.30
C ASP A 120 13.61 -0.74 5.13
N SER A 121 12.70 -0.04 5.82
CA SER A 121 11.26 -0.30 5.76
C SER A 121 10.47 0.87 5.17
N GLN A 122 11.04 2.07 5.12
CA GLN A 122 10.34 3.23 4.59
C GLN A 122 10.21 3.17 3.07
N PHE A 123 9.01 3.47 2.59
CA PHE A 123 8.71 3.56 1.16
C PHE A 123 7.79 4.74 0.86
N PHE A 124 7.68 5.09 -0.41
CA PHE A 124 6.77 6.13 -0.87
C PHE A 124 6.00 5.70 -2.12
N ILE A 125 4.83 6.32 -2.31
CA ILE A 125 3.98 6.15 -3.49
C ILE A 125 3.94 7.49 -4.23
N CYS A 126 4.30 7.50 -5.51
CA CYS A 126 4.33 8.70 -6.33
C CYS A 126 2.91 9.16 -6.70
N PHE A 127 2.60 10.44 -6.47
CA PHE A 127 1.37 11.07 -6.98
C PHE A 127 1.47 11.43 -8.47
N LYS A 128 2.66 11.83 -8.91
CA LYS A 128 2.96 12.26 -10.28
C LYS A 128 4.34 11.73 -10.72
N PRO A 129 4.67 11.81 -12.02
CA PRO A 129 6.01 11.45 -12.49
C PRO A 129 7.12 12.23 -11.79
N ALA A 130 8.15 11.51 -11.35
CA ALA A 130 9.33 12.04 -10.68
C ALA A 130 10.62 11.47 -11.32
N PRO A 131 10.92 11.83 -12.58
CA PRO A 131 12.02 11.22 -13.36
C PRO A 131 13.40 11.45 -12.74
N PHE A 132 13.56 12.44 -11.88
CA PHE A 132 14.79 12.70 -11.13
C PHE A 132 15.14 11.60 -10.11
N LEU A 133 14.21 10.68 -9.81
CA LEU A 133 14.45 9.52 -8.95
C LEU A 133 14.88 8.28 -9.74
N ASP A 134 14.69 8.27 -11.06
CA ASP A 134 14.98 7.12 -11.92
C ASP A 134 16.45 6.71 -11.82
N GLY A 135 16.69 5.41 -11.59
CA GLY A 135 18.03 4.85 -11.43
C GLY A 135 18.77 5.26 -10.14
N GLN A 136 18.13 6.05 -9.25
CA GLN A 136 18.72 6.51 -7.98
C GLN A 136 17.96 6.02 -6.74
N TYR A 137 16.75 5.52 -6.92
CA TYR A 137 15.92 4.91 -5.89
C TYR A 137 15.42 3.53 -6.35
N THR A 138 15.26 2.60 -5.41
CA THR A 138 14.80 1.24 -5.70
C THR A 138 13.28 1.23 -5.86
N ALA A 139 12.78 1.36 -7.09
CA ALA A 139 11.39 1.12 -7.40
C ALA A 139 11.12 -0.41 -7.33
N PHE A 140 10.08 -0.82 -6.61
CA PHE A 140 9.81 -2.23 -6.36
C PHE A 140 8.35 -2.66 -6.61
N GLY A 141 7.48 -1.72 -6.97
CA GLY A 141 6.07 -2.01 -7.22
C GLY A 141 5.33 -0.88 -7.94
N GLN A 142 4.10 -1.19 -8.32
CA GLN A 142 3.18 -0.27 -8.97
C GLN A 142 1.77 -0.44 -8.39
N VAL A 143 1.13 0.66 -8.04
CA VAL A 143 -0.30 0.66 -7.71
C VAL A 143 -1.09 0.33 -8.99
N ILE A 144 -1.91 -0.71 -8.92
CA ILE A 144 -2.74 -1.17 -10.03
C ILE A 144 -4.24 -0.87 -9.80
N SER A 145 -4.62 -0.54 -8.57
CA SER A 145 -5.99 -0.15 -8.20
C SER A 145 -5.99 0.60 -6.87
N GLY A 146 -6.94 1.50 -6.65
CA GLY A 146 -7.09 2.26 -5.40
C GLY A 146 -6.19 3.49 -5.28
N MET A 147 -5.64 3.99 -6.39
CA MET A 147 -4.81 5.21 -6.35
C MET A 147 -5.61 6.44 -5.90
N GLU A 148 -6.92 6.45 -6.07
CA GLU A 148 -7.84 7.46 -5.54
C GLU A 148 -7.79 7.55 -4.01
N PHE A 149 -7.55 6.44 -3.31
CA PHE A 149 -7.40 6.44 -1.85
C PHE A 149 -6.03 6.97 -1.41
N VAL A 150 -5.00 6.79 -2.23
CA VAL A 150 -3.69 7.41 -2.00
C VAL A 150 -3.79 8.93 -2.16
N ASP A 151 -4.59 9.42 -3.11
CA ASP A 151 -4.79 10.84 -3.35
C ASP A 151 -5.46 11.56 -2.17
N THR A 152 -6.22 10.86 -1.31
CA THR A 152 -6.88 11.45 -0.14
C THR A 152 -5.97 11.57 1.09
N ILE A 153 -4.76 10.99 1.07
CA ILE A 153 -3.83 11.06 2.20
C ILE A 153 -3.47 12.52 2.52
N THR A 154 -3.62 12.88 3.79
CA THR A 154 -3.40 14.24 4.28
C THR A 154 -1.97 14.72 4.00
N ARG A 155 -1.83 15.89 3.37
CA ARG A 155 -0.54 16.51 3.02
C ARG A 155 0.12 17.11 4.25
N GLY A 156 1.46 17.11 4.26
CA GLY A 156 2.30 17.74 5.30
C GLY A 156 3.63 17.03 5.49
N GLU A 157 4.59 17.75 6.11
CA GLU A 157 5.93 17.26 6.45
C GLU A 157 6.31 17.58 7.92
N PRO A 158 5.71 16.92 8.92
CA PRO A 158 4.65 15.92 8.87
C PRO A 158 3.25 16.54 8.71
N PRO A 159 2.25 15.74 8.30
CA PRO A 159 0.85 16.16 8.36
C PRO A 159 0.42 16.46 9.81
N ALA A 160 -0.45 17.46 10.01
CA ALA A 160 -0.97 17.80 11.35
C ALA A 160 -1.80 16.64 11.95
N ASN A 161 -2.57 15.94 11.11
CA ASN A 161 -3.32 14.74 11.45
C ASN A 161 -2.98 13.64 10.43
N PRO A 162 -1.90 12.88 10.63
CA PRO A 162 -1.42 11.94 9.65
C PRO A 162 -2.36 10.74 9.49
N ASP A 163 -2.65 10.38 8.25
CA ASP A 163 -3.31 9.13 7.94
C ASP A 163 -2.40 7.94 8.26
N LYS A 164 -3.03 6.79 8.55
CA LYS A 164 -2.35 5.55 8.93
C LYS A 164 -2.61 4.44 7.94
N ILE A 165 -1.66 3.54 7.84
CA ILE A 165 -1.89 2.21 7.28
C ILE A 165 -2.78 1.45 8.28
N VAL A 166 -3.98 1.05 7.86
CA VAL A 166 -4.87 0.22 8.68
C VAL A 166 -4.31 -1.20 8.77
N SER A 167 -3.93 -1.76 7.61
CA SER A 167 -3.21 -3.02 7.53
C SER A 167 -2.48 -3.14 6.18
N MET A 168 -1.43 -3.95 6.13
CA MET A 168 -0.75 -4.29 4.89
C MET A 168 -0.54 -5.80 4.81
N LYS A 169 -1.12 -6.45 3.80
CA LYS A 169 -1.12 -7.91 3.65
C LYS A 169 -0.61 -8.31 2.27
N VAL A 170 0.00 -9.50 2.19
CA VAL A 170 0.23 -10.17 0.90
C VAL A 170 -1.09 -10.83 0.50
N ALA A 171 -1.52 -10.66 -0.75
CA ALA A 171 -2.84 -11.13 -1.18
C ALA A 171 -3.00 -12.66 -1.05
N SER A 172 -1.93 -13.42 -1.25
CA SER A 172 -1.94 -14.89 -1.06
C SER A 172 -2.23 -15.32 0.39
N ASP A 173 -2.02 -14.44 1.37
CA ASP A 173 -2.22 -14.75 2.79
C ASP A 173 -3.63 -14.37 3.28
N VAL A 174 -4.40 -13.67 2.45
CA VAL A 174 -5.79 -13.30 2.76
C VAL A 174 -6.70 -14.46 2.36
N LYS A 175 -7.21 -15.18 3.36
CA LYS A 175 -8.20 -16.24 3.12
C LYS A 175 -9.48 -15.61 2.58
N GLU A 176 -10.00 -16.15 1.48
CA GLU A 176 -11.37 -15.85 1.06
C GLU A 176 -12.33 -16.18 2.23
N PRO A 177 -13.33 -15.33 2.51
CA PRO A 177 -14.38 -15.74 3.42
C PRO A 177 -14.99 -17.03 2.90
N ALA A 178 -15.01 -18.08 3.74
CA ALA A 178 -15.64 -19.34 3.39
C ALA A 178 -17.07 -19.05 2.92
N VAL A 179 -17.38 -19.43 1.69
CA VAL A 179 -18.75 -19.41 1.20
C VAL A 179 -19.49 -20.43 2.07
N ALA A 180 -20.38 -19.95 2.94
CA ALA A 180 -21.27 -20.84 3.67
C ALA A 180 -22.20 -21.52 2.64
N GLU A 181 -22.10 -22.86 2.53
CA GLU A 181 -23.02 -23.69 1.76
C GLU A 181 -24.44 -23.65 2.38
#